data_6aa0e723eba4cd83c3642b5270bd5345
#
_entry.id   6aa0e723eba4cd83c3642b5270bd5345
#
_cell.length_a   1.000
_cell.length_b   1.000
_cell.length_c   1.000
_cell.angle_alpha   90.00
_cell.angle_beta   90.00
_cell.angle_gamma   90.00
#
_symmetry.space_group_name_H-M   'P 1'
#
loop_
_entity.id
_entity.type
_entity.pdbx_description
1 polymer ?
#
loop_
_entity_poly.entity_id
_entity_poly.type
_entity_poly.pdbx_seq_one_letter_code
_entity_poly.pdbx_strand_id
1 'polypeptide(L)'
;MIRLGYVKPYEGESISHYLGRWRRYEINSLSSPGGLGRFAGIGSVTARWEKFRFNHFPTQEELEAVSKVMEMNVEELTATLPTKDQPMKLEPIRLCAACYSDRPYHRLKWQFKFTAGCEIHKLRLLSKCPGCGERFPAPADWIEGRCNKCGMKYSSMAKRQKPY
;
A
#
# COMPACT_ATOMS: atom_id res chain seq x y z
N MET A 1 -10.87 17.44 -21.02
CA MET A 1 -9.97 16.31 -20.73
C MET A 1 -9.45 16.43 -19.31
N ILE A 2 -9.72 15.43 -18.47
CA ILE A 2 -9.19 15.40 -17.10
C ILE A 2 -7.72 15.05 -17.17
N ARG A 3 -6.88 15.95 -16.68
CA ARG A 3 -5.44 15.73 -16.66
C ARG A 3 -5.07 15.21 -15.27
N LEU A 4 -4.62 13.97 -15.23
CA LEU A 4 -4.20 13.35 -13.96
C LEU A 4 -2.75 13.70 -13.67
N GLY A 5 -2.45 13.91 -12.39
CA GLY A 5 -1.13 14.33 -11.95
C GLY A 5 -0.22 13.18 -11.55
N TYR A 6 1.08 13.36 -11.75
CA TYR A 6 2.09 12.42 -11.30
C TYR A 6 2.28 12.53 -9.79
N VAL A 7 2.35 11.39 -9.12
CA VAL A 7 2.71 11.29 -7.70
C VAL A 7 3.88 10.30 -7.60
N LYS A 8 4.99 10.73 -7.01
CA LYS A 8 6.17 9.87 -6.91
C LYS A 8 5.96 8.78 -5.87
N PRO A 9 6.19 7.50 -6.22
CA PRO A 9 6.21 6.42 -5.23
C PRO A 9 7.36 6.60 -4.26
N TYR A 10 7.14 6.26 -2.99
CA TYR A 10 8.23 6.16 -2.03
C TYR A 10 8.99 4.85 -2.22
N GLU A 11 10.27 4.83 -1.87
CA GLU A 11 11.08 3.63 -1.96
C GLU A 11 10.50 2.50 -1.10
N GLY A 12 10.19 1.38 -1.73
CA GLY A 12 9.61 0.22 -1.04
C GLY A 12 8.13 0.37 -0.69
N GLU A 13 7.48 1.42 -1.14
CA GLU A 13 6.05 1.60 -0.92
C GLU A 13 5.24 0.49 -1.60
N SER A 14 4.23 -0.05 -0.90
CA SER A 14 3.36 -1.06 -1.50
C SER A 14 2.41 -0.46 -2.53
N ILE A 15 2.04 -1.26 -3.53
CA ILE A 15 1.07 -0.85 -4.55
C ILE A 15 -0.25 -0.37 -3.92
N SER A 16 -0.71 -1.04 -2.87
CA SER A 16 -1.93 -0.66 -2.17
C SER A 16 -1.87 0.76 -1.62
N HIS A 17 -0.82 1.06 -0.86
CA HIS A 17 -0.63 2.38 -0.28
C HIS A 17 -0.45 3.45 -1.36
N TYR A 18 0.37 3.14 -2.35
CA TYR A 18 0.66 4.08 -3.44
C TYR A 18 -0.60 4.43 -4.24
N LEU A 19 -1.40 3.42 -4.63
CA LEU A 19 -2.63 3.68 -5.38
C LEU A 19 -3.64 4.48 -4.59
N GLY A 20 -3.79 4.20 -3.29
CA GLY A 20 -4.67 4.98 -2.41
C GLY A 20 -4.23 6.43 -2.32
N ARG A 21 -2.94 6.66 -2.13
CA ARG A 21 -2.34 7.98 -2.06
C ARG A 21 -2.51 8.74 -3.39
N TRP A 22 -2.25 8.06 -4.50
CA TRP A 22 -2.39 8.62 -5.84
C TRP A 22 -3.84 9.03 -6.13
N ARG A 23 -4.81 8.17 -5.77
CA ARG A 23 -6.23 8.44 -5.99
C ARG A 23 -6.72 9.68 -5.22
N ARG A 24 -6.20 9.87 -4.01
CA ARG A 24 -6.59 10.99 -3.13
C ARG A 24 -5.91 12.30 -3.49
N TYR A 25 -4.87 12.25 -4.31
CA TYR A 25 -4.21 13.47 -4.74
C TYR A 25 -5.21 14.38 -5.44
N GLU A 26 -5.24 15.66 -5.05
CA GLU A 26 -6.29 16.61 -5.43
C GLU A 26 -6.56 16.64 -6.94
N ILE A 27 -5.50 16.64 -7.75
CA ILE A 27 -5.63 16.67 -9.21
C ILE A 27 -6.27 15.38 -9.76
N ASN A 28 -6.03 14.24 -9.10
CA ASN A 28 -6.50 12.94 -9.57
C ASN A 28 -7.95 12.67 -9.13
N SER A 29 -8.24 12.87 -7.84
CA SER A 29 -9.60 12.80 -7.25
C SER A 29 -10.43 11.57 -7.64
N LEU A 30 -9.79 10.39 -7.68
CA LEU A 30 -10.50 9.14 -7.96
C LEU A 30 -10.87 8.47 -6.63
N SER A 31 -12.16 8.52 -6.29
CA SER A 31 -12.66 7.99 -5.02
C SER A 31 -12.78 6.47 -4.99
N SER A 32 -12.96 5.83 -6.15
CA SER A 32 -13.18 4.38 -6.25
C SER A 32 -11.87 3.63 -6.50
N PRO A 33 -11.59 2.54 -5.76
CA PRO A 33 -10.41 1.72 -5.99
C PRO A 33 -10.27 1.18 -7.42
N GLY A 34 -11.37 0.86 -8.07
CA GLY A 34 -11.36 0.37 -9.45
C GLY A 34 -11.35 1.46 -10.51
N GLY A 35 -11.50 2.73 -10.10
CA GLY A 35 -11.65 3.87 -11.02
C GLY A 35 -10.45 4.05 -11.94
N LEU A 36 -9.25 3.88 -11.43
CA LEU A 36 -8.03 4.00 -12.22
C LEU A 36 -7.98 2.95 -13.33
N GLY A 37 -8.27 1.69 -13.02
CA GLY A 37 -8.28 0.62 -14.00
C GLY A 37 -9.33 0.86 -15.08
N ARG A 38 -10.53 1.30 -14.70
CA ARG A 38 -11.58 1.64 -15.67
C ARG A 38 -11.16 2.80 -16.56
N PHE A 39 -10.54 3.81 -15.97
CA PHE A 39 -10.02 4.95 -16.73
C PHE A 39 -8.93 4.52 -17.72
N ALA A 40 -8.10 3.55 -17.34
CA ALA A 40 -7.05 2.99 -18.20
C ALA A 40 -7.58 1.99 -19.23
N GLY A 41 -8.87 1.66 -19.20
CA GLY A 41 -9.49 0.74 -20.16
C GLY A 41 -9.27 -0.74 -19.86
N ILE A 42 -8.90 -1.09 -18.64
CA ILE A 42 -8.61 -2.49 -18.25
C ILE A 42 -9.57 -3.04 -17.18
N GLY A 43 -10.72 -2.39 -17.01
CA GLY A 43 -11.69 -2.78 -16.00
C GLY A 43 -11.27 -2.35 -14.59
N SER A 44 -11.84 -2.98 -13.58
CA SER A 44 -11.62 -2.60 -12.18
C SER A 44 -10.45 -3.32 -11.50
N VAL A 45 -9.49 -3.81 -12.27
CA VAL A 45 -8.37 -4.64 -11.77
C VAL A 45 -7.54 -3.96 -10.68
N THR A 46 -7.42 -2.64 -10.72
CA THR A 46 -6.67 -1.89 -9.71
C THR A 46 -7.29 -2.00 -8.31
N ALA A 47 -8.59 -2.27 -8.20
CA ALA A 47 -9.23 -2.54 -6.91
C ALA A 47 -8.64 -3.80 -6.26
N ARG A 48 -8.34 -4.83 -7.04
CA ARG A 48 -7.70 -6.04 -6.53
C ARG A 48 -6.26 -5.79 -6.12
N TRP A 49 -5.52 -4.96 -6.86
CA TRP A 49 -4.14 -4.60 -6.53
C TRP A 49 -4.07 -3.88 -5.18
N GLU A 50 -5.06 -3.05 -4.87
CA GLU A 50 -5.12 -2.38 -3.57
C GLU A 50 -5.33 -3.35 -2.40
N LYS A 51 -5.79 -4.56 -2.67
CA LYS A 51 -5.98 -5.62 -1.68
C LYS A 51 -4.94 -6.73 -1.79
N PHE A 52 -3.86 -6.50 -2.53
CA PHE A 52 -2.80 -7.50 -2.77
C PHE A 52 -3.31 -8.79 -3.42
N ARG A 53 -4.40 -8.72 -4.16
CA ARG A 53 -4.97 -9.86 -4.87
C ARG A 53 -4.43 -9.91 -6.29
N PHE A 54 -3.42 -10.74 -6.50
CA PHE A 54 -2.70 -10.88 -7.78
C PHE A 54 -3.02 -12.19 -8.49
N ASN A 55 -4.24 -12.57 -8.49
CA ASN A 55 -4.70 -13.75 -9.22
C ASN A 55 -5.66 -13.32 -10.33
N HIS A 56 -5.22 -13.08 -11.53
CA HIS A 56 -3.85 -13.23 -12.10
C HIS A 56 -2.90 -12.11 -11.65
N PHE A 57 -1.59 -12.36 -11.83
CA PHE A 57 -0.58 -11.31 -11.60
C PHE A 57 -0.71 -10.22 -12.69
N PRO A 58 -0.46 -8.93 -12.36
CA PRO A 58 -0.56 -7.86 -13.34
C PRO A 58 0.24 -8.16 -14.60
N THR A 59 -0.42 -8.05 -15.76
CA THR A 59 0.23 -8.27 -17.05
C THR A 59 1.01 -7.03 -17.47
N GLN A 60 1.96 -7.20 -18.39
CA GLN A 60 2.73 -6.08 -18.92
C GLN A 60 1.81 -5.04 -19.57
N GLU A 61 0.79 -5.48 -20.32
CA GLU A 61 -0.19 -4.58 -20.94
C GLU A 61 -0.98 -3.80 -19.91
N GLU A 62 -1.40 -4.45 -18.81
CA GLU A 62 -2.10 -3.76 -17.73
C GLU A 62 -1.21 -2.71 -17.05
N LEU A 63 0.04 -3.07 -16.77
CA LEU A 63 0.99 -2.15 -16.15
C LEU A 63 1.28 -0.95 -17.05
N GLU A 64 1.45 -1.18 -18.35
CA GLU A 64 1.68 -0.12 -19.32
C GLU A 64 0.48 0.82 -19.43
N ALA A 65 -0.75 0.26 -19.48
CA ALA A 65 -1.97 1.05 -19.57
C ALA A 65 -2.13 1.96 -18.33
N VAL A 66 -1.91 1.42 -17.15
CA VAL A 66 -2.02 2.17 -15.89
C VAL A 66 -0.91 3.21 -15.78
N SER A 67 0.32 2.84 -16.09
CA SER A 67 1.47 3.76 -16.03
C SER A 67 1.27 4.97 -16.94
N LYS A 68 0.72 4.74 -18.11
CA LYS A 68 0.43 5.82 -19.08
C LYS A 68 -0.55 6.83 -18.50
N VAL A 69 -1.63 6.34 -17.86
CA VAL A 69 -2.63 7.21 -17.24
C VAL A 69 -2.01 7.98 -16.07
N MET A 70 -1.14 7.34 -15.30
CA MET A 70 -0.49 7.94 -14.15
C MET A 70 0.71 8.84 -14.51
N GLU A 71 1.03 8.97 -15.77
CA GLU A 71 2.16 9.76 -16.28
C GLU A 71 3.49 9.34 -15.66
N MET A 72 3.69 8.04 -15.50
CA MET A 72 4.91 7.47 -14.92
C MET A 72 5.46 6.38 -15.84
N ASN A 73 6.72 5.98 -15.63
CA ASN A 73 7.23 4.83 -16.35
C ASN A 73 6.82 3.53 -15.69
N VAL A 74 6.81 2.46 -16.46
CA VAL A 74 6.34 1.14 -16.01
C VAL A 74 7.21 0.57 -14.88
N GLU A 75 8.49 0.91 -14.88
CA GLU A 75 9.44 0.44 -13.85
C GLU A 75 9.11 1.01 -12.47
N GLU A 76 8.69 2.27 -12.41
CA GLU A 76 8.28 2.89 -11.15
C GLU A 76 7.05 2.19 -10.57
N LEU A 77 6.06 1.89 -11.41
CA LEU A 77 4.86 1.18 -10.96
C LEU A 77 5.20 -0.25 -10.54
N THR A 78 6.02 -0.95 -11.33
CA THR A 78 6.44 -2.33 -11.05
C THR A 78 7.19 -2.43 -9.72
N ALA A 79 7.96 -1.40 -9.35
CA ALA A 79 8.69 -1.37 -8.08
C ALA A 79 7.77 -1.38 -6.85
N THR A 80 6.50 -1.03 -7.00
CA THR A 80 5.52 -1.07 -5.90
C THR A 80 4.86 -2.45 -5.75
N LEU A 81 5.14 -3.37 -6.69
CA LEU A 81 4.59 -4.72 -6.72
C LEU A 81 5.62 -5.75 -6.26
N PRO A 82 5.18 -6.88 -5.69
CA PRO A 82 6.10 -7.98 -5.43
C PRO A 82 6.59 -8.57 -6.75
N THR A 83 7.67 -9.34 -6.71
CA THR A 83 8.02 -10.18 -7.85
C THR A 83 6.96 -11.30 -7.96
N LYS A 84 6.80 -11.83 -9.17
CA LYS A 84 5.80 -12.87 -9.45
C LYS A 84 5.93 -14.09 -8.53
N ASP A 85 7.16 -14.40 -8.10
CA ASP A 85 7.45 -15.57 -7.27
C ASP A 85 7.46 -15.27 -5.77
N GLN A 86 7.29 -14.01 -5.38
CA GLN A 86 7.32 -13.62 -3.97
C GLN A 86 5.99 -13.94 -3.30
N PRO A 87 5.96 -14.88 -2.33
CA PRO A 87 4.71 -15.17 -1.63
C PRO A 87 4.31 -14.03 -0.72
N MET A 88 3.05 -13.63 -0.80
CA MET A 88 2.47 -12.52 -0.06
C MET A 88 1.47 -13.00 0.98
N LYS A 89 1.41 -12.31 2.12
CA LYS A 89 0.29 -12.39 3.04
C LYS A 89 -0.74 -11.32 2.65
N LEU A 90 -1.95 -11.76 2.31
CA LEU A 90 -3.04 -10.80 2.07
C LEU A 90 -3.56 -10.21 3.36
N GLU A 91 -3.58 -11.01 4.41
CA GLU A 91 -4.04 -10.62 5.74
C GLU A 91 -3.25 -11.38 6.81
N PRO A 92 -3.08 -10.77 8.00
CA PRO A 92 -3.44 -9.39 8.33
C PRO A 92 -2.49 -8.39 7.66
N ILE A 93 -2.98 -7.16 7.49
CA ILE A 93 -2.12 -6.04 7.09
C ILE A 93 -1.19 -5.75 8.25
N ARG A 94 0.09 -5.55 7.97
CA ARG A 94 1.12 -5.41 8.99
C ARG A 94 1.81 -4.06 8.92
N LEU A 95 2.32 -3.63 10.07
CA LEU A 95 2.91 -2.32 10.25
C LEU A 95 4.16 -2.40 11.13
N CYS A 96 5.24 -1.76 10.71
CA CYS A 96 6.29 -1.32 11.64
C CYS A 96 6.03 0.15 11.97
N ALA A 97 5.56 0.41 13.18
CA ALA A 97 5.21 1.76 13.59
C ALA A 97 6.43 2.67 13.66
N ALA A 98 7.59 2.12 14.00
CA ALA A 98 8.85 2.89 14.01
C ALA A 98 9.23 3.36 12.61
N CYS A 99 9.12 2.50 11.60
CA CYS A 99 9.32 2.90 10.20
C CYS A 99 8.30 3.95 9.77
N TYR A 100 7.04 3.76 10.16
CA TYR A 100 5.97 4.69 9.83
C TYR A 100 6.19 6.07 10.46
N SER A 101 6.73 6.09 11.67
CA SER A 101 7.11 7.35 12.34
C SER A 101 8.21 8.08 11.58
N ASP A 102 9.16 7.36 11.00
CA ASP A 102 10.24 7.94 10.20
C ASP A 102 9.70 8.49 8.87
N ARG A 103 8.91 7.68 8.16
CA ARG A 103 8.23 8.04 6.91
C ARG A 103 6.87 7.35 6.83
N PRO A 104 5.77 8.11 6.75
CA PRO A 104 4.42 7.56 6.92
C PRO A 104 3.89 6.88 5.66
N TYR A 105 4.36 5.69 5.37
CA TYR A 105 3.81 4.88 4.30
C TYR A 105 3.99 3.39 4.59
N HIS A 106 3.12 2.57 3.99
CA HIS A 106 3.18 1.11 4.11
C HIS A 106 4.27 0.55 3.19
N ARG A 107 5.11 -0.34 3.73
CA ARG A 107 6.17 -1.00 2.95
C ARG A 107 5.67 -2.34 2.42
N LEU A 108 5.94 -2.57 1.14
CA LEU A 108 5.58 -3.83 0.48
C LEU A 108 6.11 -5.06 1.21
N LYS A 109 7.35 -5.00 1.69
CA LYS A 109 8.01 -6.13 2.36
C LYS A 109 7.32 -6.56 3.66
N TRP A 110 6.51 -5.69 4.27
CA TRP A 110 5.76 -6.09 5.46
C TRP A 110 4.71 -7.16 5.16
N GLN A 111 4.29 -7.26 3.91
CA GLN A 111 3.31 -8.26 3.48
C GLN A 111 3.95 -9.50 2.86
N PHE A 112 5.26 -9.60 2.82
CA PHE A 112 5.91 -10.83 2.38
C PHE A 112 5.65 -11.93 3.41
N LYS A 113 5.32 -13.13 2.92
CA LYS A 113 4.89 -14.25 3.77
C LYS A 113 5.89 -14.58 4.89
N PHE A 114 7.18 -14.49 4.58
CA PHE A 114 8.22 -14.88 5.53
C PHE A 114 8.82 -13.71 6.32
N THR A 115 8.31 -12.49 6.13
CA THR A 115 8.75 -11.34 6.91
C THR A 115 8.00 -11.31 8.24
N ALA A 116 8.71 -11.48 9.36
CA ALA A 116 8.11 -11.46 10.68
C ALA A 116 8.39 -10.16 11.45
N GLY A 117 9.50 -9.51 11.14
CA GLY A 117 9.94 -8.31 11.85
C GLY A 117 10.59 -7.28 10.95
N CYS A 118 10.82 -6.11 11.51
CA CYS A 118 11.53 -5.02 10.87
C CYS A 118 13.04 -5.17 11.11
N GLU A 119 13.80 -5.30 10.05
CA GLU A 119 15.26 -5.46 10.15
C GLU A 119 15.95 -4.17 10.59
N ILE A 120 15.34 -3.01 10.28
CA ILE A 120 15.90 -1.70 10.61
C ILE A 120 15.79 -1.43 12.11
N HIS A 121 14.61 -1.63 12.67
CA HIS A 121 14.31 -1.29 14.07
C HIS A 121 14.36 -2.48 15.01
N LYS A 122 14.55 -3.69 14.48
CA LYS A 122 14.58 -4.95 15.25
C LYS A 122 13.32 -5.14 16.09
N LEU A 123 12.18 -4.84 15.50
CA LEU A 123 10.87 -4.95 16.12
C LEU A 123 9.97 -5.90 15.32
N ARG A 124 9.11 -6.62 16.01
CA ARG A 124 8.09 -7.45 15.37
C ARG A 124 7.05 -6.55 14.70
N LEU A 125 6.57 -6.96 13.55
CA LEU A 125 5.51 -6.22 12.86
C LEU A 125 4.19 -6.34 13.63
N LEU A 126 3.48 -5.22 13.74
CA LEU A 126 2.13 -5.21 14.30
C LEU A 126 1.15 -5.72 13.25
N SER A 127 0.20 -6.56 13.68
CA SER A 127 -0.88 -7.07 12.82
C SER A 127 -2.24 -6.52 13.24
N LYS A 128 -2.28 -5.74 14.32
CA LYS A 128 -3.50 -5.10 14.83
C LYS A 128 -3.09 -3.95 15.73
N CYS A 129 -4.03 -3.04 15.97
CA CYS A 129 -3.81 -1.93 16.89
C CYS A 129 -3.50 -2.46 18.30
N PRO A 130 -2.36 -2.09 18.89
CA PRO A 130 -2.01 -2.55 20.24
C PRO A 130 -2.87 -1.92 21.34
N GLY A 131 -3.63 -0.88 21.00
CA GLY A 131 -4.52 -0.22 21.97
C GLY A 131 -5.88 -0.89 22.09
N CYS A 132 -6.50 -1.27 20.96
CA CYS A 132 -7.87 -1.79 20.97
C CYS A 132 -8.04 -3.13 20.27
N GLY A 133 -7.02 -3.65 19.60
CA GLY A 133 -7.09 -4.92 18.89
C GLY A 133 -7.71 -4.87 17.49
N GLU A 134 -8.10 -3.69 17.02
CA GLU A 134 -8.65 -3.54 15.67
C GLU A 134 -7.58 -3.84 14.62
N ARG A 135 -7.95 -4.58 13.57
CA ARG A 135 -7.04 -4.86 12.46
C ARG A 135 -6.84 -3.61 11.61
N PHE A 136 -5.68 -3.52 11.00
CA PHE A 136 -5.40 -2.43 10.07
C PHE A 136 -6.19 -2.61 8.78
N PRO A 137 -6.76 -1.53 8.22
CA PRO A 137 -7.40 -1.60 6.91
C PRO A 137 -6.37 -1.80 5.80
N ALA A 138 -6.83 -2.01 4.57
CA ALA A 138 -5.94 -2.04 3.41
C ALA A 138 -5.10 -0.77 3.39
N PRO A 139 -3.81 -0.85 3.03
CA PRO A 139 -2.94 0.34 3.05
C PRO A 139 -3.44 1.49 2.19
N ALA A 140 -4.21 1.19 1.13
CA ALA A 140 -4.88 2.21 0.32
C ALA A 140 -5.79 3.13 1.15
N ASP A 141 -6.31 2.61 2.26
CA ASP A 141 -7.24 3.34 3.14
C ASP A 141 -6.55 4.00 4.33
N TRP A 142 -5.23 4.00 4.38
CA TRP A 142 -4.46 4.68 5.43
C TRP A 142 -4.42 6.19 5.17
N ILE A 143 -5.51 6.86 5.45
CA ILE A 143 -5.66 8.28 5.13
C ILE A 143 -5.06 9.15 6.22
N GLU A 144 -5.43 8.91 7.48
CA GLU A 144 -5.02 9.72 8.61
C GLU A 144 -3.87 9.13 9.43
N GLY A 145 -3.47 7.88 9.14
CA GLY A 145 -2.40 7.21 9.86
C GLY A 145 -2.73 6.94 11.32
N ARG A 146 -3.99 6.60 11.59
CA ARG A 146 -4.46 6.27 12.94
C ARG A 146 -5.50 5.15 12.91
N CYS A 147 -5.62 4.45 14.03
CA CYS A 147 -6.62 3.38 14.17
C CYS A 147 -8.03 3.93 13.97
N ASN A 148 -8.81 3.26 13.11
CA ASN A 148 -10.17 3.65 12.80
C ASN A 148 -11.12 3.53 13.99
N LYS A 149 -10.77 2.69 14.98
CA LYS A 149 -11.64 2.42 16.13
C LYS A 149 -11.29 3.30 17.35
N CYS A 150 -10.02 3.31 17.78
CA CYS A 150 -9.63 4.05 18.99
C CYS A 150 -8.86 5.34 18.70
N GLY A 151 -8.50 5.60 17.46
CA GLY A 151 -7.79 6.82 17.08
C GLY A 151 -6.30 6.85 17.41
N MET A 152 -5.73 5.77 17.94
CA MET A 152 -4.29 5.74 18.24
C MET A 152 -3.49 5.95 16.96
N LYS A 153 -2.58 6.92 16.96
CA LYS A 153 -1.71 7.19 15.82
C LYS A 153 -0.79 6.00 15.56
N TYR A 154 -0.62 5.63 14.29
CA TYR A 154 0.29 4.55 13.92
C TYR A 154 1.71 4.81 14.42
N SER A 155 2.19 6.07 14.32
CA SER A 155 3.51 6.45 14.82
C SER A 155 3.67 6.20 16.33
N SER A 156 2.61 6.35 17.10
CA SER A 156 2.62 6.14 18.55
C SER A 156 2.65 4.66 18.95
N MET A 157 2.32 3.78 18.02
CA MET A 157 2.28 2.34 18.28
C MET A 157 3.66 1.72 18.42
N ALA A 158 4.73 2.42 18.01
CA ALA A 158 6.11 1.93 18.12
C ALA A 158 6.50 1.57 19.56
N LYS A 159 5.98 2.30 20.53
CA LYS A 159 6.24 2.07 21.94
C LYS A 159 5.70 0.71 22.43
N ARG A 160 4.79 0.12 21.69
CA ARG A 160 4.15 -1.15 22.04
C ARG A 160 4.59 -2.30 21.14
N GLN A 161 5.48 -2.05 20.19
CA GLN A 161 6.08 -3.12 19.40
C GLN A 161 7.08 -3.89 20.25
N LYS A 162 7.06 -5.21 20.08
CA LYS A 162 7.97 -6.09 20.82
C LYS A 162 9.26 -6.31 20.05
N PRO A 163 10.39 -6.54 20.73
CA PRO A 163 11.64 -6.89 20.05
C PRO A 163 11.50 -8.12 19.17
N TYR A 164 12.29 -8.10 18.09
CA TYR A 164 12.36 -9.19 17.12
C TYR A 164 13.70 -9.87 17.17
#